data_04686632558895d0c3f5316d6b4e587b
#
_entry.id   04686632558895d0c3f5316d6b4e587b
#
_cell.length_a   1.000
_cell.length_b   1.000
_cell.length_c   1.000
_cell.angle_alpha   90.00
_cell.angle_beta   90.00
_cell.angle_gamma   90.00
#
_symmetry.space_group_name_H-M   'P 1'
#
loop_
_entity.id
_entity.type
_entity.pdbx_description
1 polymer ?
#
loop_
_entity_poly.entity_id
_entity_poly.type
_entity_poly.pdbx_seq_one_letter_code
_entity_poly.pdbx_strand_id
1 'polypeptide(L)'
;MQFSFFGALGSILASSGFASFAEDPRSLIMIIIACVLLYMGIGKKFEPLLLVPIAFGMLLANLPLTGLLNAPVDGSSPGMLWVFYQGVQHAIYPSIIFLGIGAMTDFGPLIARPSSLLLGAAAQLGIFSAFLLALVLGFPGAVAAAIAIIGGADGPTSILVASRLAPDYLPAIAIAAYS
;
A
#
# COMPACT_ATOMS: atom_id res chain seq x y z
N MET A 1 37.31 -8.21 33.74
CA MET A 1 36.24 -7.46 33.07
C MET A 1 35.16 -7.19 34.10
N GLN A 2 35.02 -5.97 34.60
CA GLN A 2 33.90 -5.62 35.48
C GLN A 2 32.66 -5.43 34.61
N PHE A 3 31.72 -6.34 34.71
CA PHE A 3 30.39 -6.18 34.13
C PHE A 3 29.68 -5.05 34.89
N SER A 4 29.64 -3.85 34.33
CA SER A 4 28.80 -2.78 34.84
C SER A 4 27.40 -2.99 34.32
N PHE A 5 26.44 -3.31 35.17
CA PHE A 5 25.01 -3.47 34.84
C PHE A 5 24.46 -2.22 34.11
N PHE A 6 24.82 -1.04 34.59
CA PHE A 6 24.42 0.23 33.96
C PHE A 6 25.06 0.44 32.58
N GLY A 7 26.29 -0.03 32.37
CA GLY A 7 26.94 0.01 31.06
C GLY A 7 26.28 -0.94 30.05
N ALA A 8 25.90 -2.15 30.50
CA ALA A 8 25.17 -3.10 29.67
C ALA A 8 23.76 -2.59 29.34
N LEU A 9 23.06 -2.01 30.30
CA LEU A 9 21.74 -1.41 30.08
C LEU A 9 21.82 -0.22 29.10
N GLY A 10 22.81 0.63 29.26
CA GLY A 10 23.08 1.75 28.35
C GLY A 10 23.39 1.31 26.92
N SER A 11 24.20 0.25 26.75
CA SER A 11 24.49 -0.30 25.42
C SER A 11 23.27 -0.94 24.75
N ILE A 12 22.42 -1.64 25.52
CA ILE A 12 21.16 -2.21 25.01
C ILE A 12 20.20 -1.09 24.58
N LEU A 13 20.06 -0.04 25.38
CA LEU A 13 19.20 1.10 25.03
C LEU A 13 19.74 1.84 23.80
N ALA A 14 21.05 2.06 23.71
CA ALA A 14 21.66 2.74 22.58
C ALA A 14 21.59 1.93 21.26
N SER A 15 21.64 0.60 21.36
CA SER A 15 21.49 -0.31 20.20
C SER A 15 20.04 -0.69 19.91
N SER A 16 19.10 -0.23 20.70
CA SER A 16 17.69 -0.54 20.53
C SER A 16 17.04 0.34 19.45
N GLY A 17 16.00 -0.16 18.81
CA GLY A 17 15.20 0.61 17.87
C GLY A 17 14.59 1.90 18.48
N PHE A 18 14.52 2.01 19.81
CA PHE A 18 14.04 3.22 20.47
C PHE A 18 15.00 4.41 20.29
N ALA A 19 16.30 4.17 20.26
CA ALA A 19 17.28 5.24 19.98
C ALA A 19 17.14 5.78 18.56
N SER A 20 16.80 4.93 17.59
CA SER A 20 16.60 5.32 16.19
C SER A 20 15.42 6.25 15.98
N PHE A 21 14.40 6.25 16.86
CA PHE A 21 13.30 7.22 16.77
C PHE A 21 13.71 8.67 17.06
N ALA A 22 14.82 8.87 17.78
CA ALA A 22 15.37 10.20 17.99
C ALA A 22 16.05 10.74 16.70
N GLU A 23 16.58 9.82 15.88
CA GLU A 23 17.21 10.16 14.59
C GLU A 23 16.18 10.34 13.48
N ASP A 24 15.14 9.49 13.46
CA ASP A 24 14.04 9.56 12.47
C ASP A 24 12.66 9.56 13.17
N PRO A 25 12.14 10.74 13.55
CA PRO A 25 10.84 10.84 14.18
C PRO A 25 9.68 10.51 13.23
N ARG A 26 9.91 10.47 11.90
CA ARG A 26 8.88 10.12 10.92
C ARG A 26 8.43 8.68 11.08
N SER A 27 9.36 7.76 11.35
CA SER A 27 9.06 6.34 11.60
C SER A 27 8.14 6.18 12.80
N LEU A 28 8.36 6.94 13.89
CA LEU A 28 7.49 6.92 15.07
C LEU A 28 6.07 7.40 14.73
N ILE A 29 5.95 8.48 13.97
CA ILE A 29 4.65 9.00 13.53
C ILE A 29 3.91 7.94 12.70
N MET A 30 4.60 7.29 11.77
CA MET A 30 4.00 6.24 10.93
C MET A 30 3.57 5.02 11.75
N ILE A 31 4.32 4.64 12.78
CA ILE A 31 3.93 3.57 13.70
C ILE A 31 2.66 3.94 14.49
N ILE A 32 2.57 5.19 14.97
CA ILE A 32 1.37 5.67 15.67
C ILE A 32 0.15 5.62 14.73
N ILE A 33 0.30 6.09 13.49
CA ILE A 33 -0.76 6.02 12.48
C ILE A 33 -1.15 4.56 12.23
N ALA A 34 -0.18 3.65 12.06
CA ALA A 34 -0.44 2.23 11.86
C ALA A 34 -1.21 1.62 13.05
N CYS A 35 -0.86 1.95 14.28
CA CYS A 35 -1.58 1.50 15.47
C CYS A 35 -3.01 2.02 15.52
N VAL A 36 -3.25 3.29 15.15
CA VAL A 36 -4.59 3.86 15.05
C VAL A 36 -5.42 3.14 13.99
N LEU A 37 -4.85 2.88 12.81
CA LEU A 37 -5.53 2.14 11.74
C LEU A 37 -5.84 0.69 12.16
N LEU A 38 -4.91 0.00 12.86
CA LEU A 38 -5.16 -1.32 13.43
C LEU A 38 -6.32 -1.29 14.43
N TYR A 39 -6.34 -0.30 15.31
CA TYR A 39 -7.45 -0.13 16.25
C TYR A 39 -8.78 0.12 15.53
N MET A 40 -8.79 0.93 14.47
CA MET A 40 -9.99 1.16 13.66
C MET A 40 -10.45 -0.12 12.95
N GLY A 41 -9.53 -0.88 12.36
CA GLY A 41 -9.84 -2.13 11.66
C GLY A 41 -10.35 -3.22 12.59
N ILE A 42 -9.67 -3.44 13.73
CA ILE A 42 -9.99 -4.53 14.66
C ILE A 42 -11.09 -4.12 15.65
N GLY A 43 -10.93 -2.95 16.31
CA GLY A 43 -11.81 -2.50 17.38
C GLY A 43 -13.12 -1.91 16.87
N LYS A 44 -13.06 -1.10 15.82
CA LYS A 44 -14.22 -0.44 15.22
C LYS A 44 -14.81 -1.20 14.03
N LYS A 45 -14.12 -2.26 13.55
CA LYS A 45 -14.54 -3.10 12.42
C LYS A 45 -14.72 -2.32 11.10
N PHE A 46 -13.96 -1.24 10.91
CA PHE A 46 -13.90 -0.52 9.64
C PHE A 46 -13.08 -1.33 8.63
N GLU A 47 -13.72 -1.90 7.61
CA GLU A 47 -13.09 -2.64 6.53
C GLU A 47 -11.90 -3.51 6.98
N PRO A 48 -12.10 -4.47 7.93
CA PRO A 48 -10.98 -5.18 8.57
C PRO A 48 -10.13 -5.98 7.59
N LEU A 49 -10.72 -6.49 6.50
CA LEU A 49 -10.02 -7.27 5.48
C LEU A 49 -9.02 -6.43 4.70
N LEU A 50 -9.21 -5.12 4.64
CA LEU A 50 -8.33 -4.19 3.94
C LEU A 50 -7.44 -3.43 4.93
N LEU A 51 -8.05 -2.84 5.96
CA LEU A 51 -7.38 -1.91 6.84
C LEU A 51 -6.32 -2.60 7.72
N VAL A 52 -6.60 -3.83 8.19
CA VAL A 52 -5.67 -4.56 9.05
C VAL A 52 -4.39 -4.95 8.31
N PRO A 53 -4.42 -5.56 7.10
CA PRO A 53 -3.19 -5.86 6.37
C PRO A 53 -2.38 -4.62 5.99
N ILE A 54 -3.05 -3.53 5.58
CA ILE A 54 -2.37 -2.27 5.23
C ILE A 54 -1.66 -1.70 6.47
N ALA A 55 -2.37 -1.58 7.58
CA ALA A 55 -1.82 -1.03 8.82
C ALA A 55 -0.70 -1.90 9.39
N PHE A 56 -0.82 -3.23 9.30
CA PHE A 56 0.22 -4.16 9.72
C PHE A 56 1.47 -4.06 8.84
N GLY A 57 1.29 -3.97 7.52
CA GLY A 57 2.39 -3.73 6.59
C GLY A 57 3.09 -2.40 6.85
N MET A 58 2.33 -1.34 7.12
CA MET A 58 2.86 -0.02 7.51
C MET A 58 3.64 -0.11 8.81
N LEU A 59 3.14 -0.84 9.81
CA LEU A 59 3.85 -1.06 11.07
C LEU A 59 5.20 -1.74 10.83
N LEU A 60 5.22 -2.87 10.11
CA LEU A 60 6.44 -3.62 9.83
C LEU A 60 7.46 -2.80 9.02
N ALA A 61 6.99 -2.03 8.03
CA ALA A 61 7.84 -1.22 7.17
C ALA A 61 8.54 -0.06 7.92
N ASN A 62 7.95 0.41 9.03
CA ASN A 62 8.46 1.53 9.81
C ASN A 62 9.15 1.11 11.12
N LEU A 63 9.26 -0.20 11.40
CA LEU A 63 10.05 -0.69 12.53
C LEU A 63 11.54 -0.44 12.27
N PRO A 64 12.24 0.32 13.13
CA PRO A 64 13.65 0.62 12.93
C PRO A 64 14.53 -0.63 13.11
N LEU A 65 15.66 -0.65 12.44
CA LEU A 65 16.72 -1.66 12.53
C LEU A 65 16.31 -3.10 12.15
N THR A 66 15.13 -3.32 11.59
CA THR A 66 14.66 -4.67 11.24
C THR A 66 15.25 -5.23 9.96
N GLY A 67 15.71 -4.37 9.05
CA GLY A 67 16.20 -4.77 7.74
C GLY A 67 15.13 -5.37 6.81
N LEU A 68 13.85 -5.34 7.18
CA LEU A 68 12.77 -5.98 6.42
C LEU A 68 12.60 -5.45 4.99
N LEU A 69 12.95 -4.18 4.75
CA LEU A 69 12.88 -3.52 3.45
C LEU A 69 14.24 -3.47 2.72
N ASN A 70 15.30 -4.00 3.33
CA ASN A 70 16.62 -3.89 2.74
C ASN A 70 16.71 -4.69 1.44
N ALA A 71 17.20 -4.03 0.39
CA ALA A 71 17.61 -4.69 -0.84
C ALA A 71 18.79 -5.63 -0.57
N PRO A 72 18.98 -6.70 -1.36
CA PRO A 72 20.16 -7.56 -1.23
C PRO A 72 21.42 -6.74 -1.52
N VAL A 73 22.38 -6.80 -0.60
CA VAL A 73 23.72 -6.29 -0.77
C VAL A 73 24.64 -7.50 -0.84
N ASP A 74 25.76 -7.41 -1.55
CA ASP A 74 26.68 -8.52 -1.81
C ASP A 74 26.89 -9.43 -0.59
N GLY A 75 26.38 -10.67 -0.70
CA GLY A 75 26.47 -11.70 0.34
C GLY A 75 25.40 -11.66 1.45
N SER A 76 24.48 -10.68 1.48
CA SER A 76 23.38 -10.63 2.44
C SER A 76 22.06 -11.12 1.85
N SER A 77 21.22 -11.76 2.67
CA SER A 77 19.84 -12.09 2.27
C SER A 77 18.99 -10.83 2.22
N PRO A 78 18.09 -10.68 1.21
CA PRO A 78 17.17 -9.56 1.14
C PRO A 78 16.19 -9.57 2.30
N GLY A 79 15.68 -8.41 2.67
CA GLY A 79 14.60 -8.28 3.64
C GLY A 79 13.30 -8.92 3.13
N MET A 80 12.51 -9.51 4.02
CA MET A 80 11.28 -10.23 3.65
C MET A 80 10.26 -9.32 2.93
N LEU A 81 10.06 -8.11 3.39
CA LEU A 81 9.14 -7.16 2.74
C LEU A 81 9.68 -6.70 1.39
N TRP A 82 11.00 -6.60 1.24
CA TRP A 82 11.61 -6.31 -0.06
C TRP A 82 11.29 -7.41 -1.08
N VAL A 83 11.40 -8.69 -0.68
CA VAL A 83 11.04 -9.83 -1.55
C VAL A 83 9.56 -9.77 -1.96
N PHE A 84 8.66 -9.52 -1.03
CA PHE A 84 7.24 -9.36 -1.36
C PHE A 84 6.99 -8.16 -2.28
N TYR A 85 7.68 -7.05 -2.06
CA TYR A 85 7.56 -5.88 -2.92
C TYR A 85 7.97 -6.16 -4.38
N GLN A 86 8.92 -7.08 -4.62
CA GLN A 86 9.27 -7.50 -5.98
C GLN A 86 8.05 -8.09 -6.73
N GLY A 87 7.19 -8.80 -6.04
CA GLY A 87 5.95 -9.33 -6.64
C GLY A 87 4.98 -8.22 -7.10
N VAL A 88 4.97 -7.07 -6.41
CA VAL A 88 4.23 -5.87 -6.86
C VAL A 88 4.92 -5.23 -8.06
N GLN A 89 6.23 -4.98 -7.97
CA GLN A 89 7.02 -4.34 -9.03
C GLN A 89 6.96 -5.10 -10.36
N HIS A 90 6.99 -6.43 -10.31
CA HIS A 90 6.93 -7.28 -11.51
C HIS A 90 5.48 -7.62 -11.93
N ALA A 91 4.48 -6.97 -11.33
CA ALA A 91 3.06 -7.18 -11.60
C ALA A 91 2.57 -8.62 -11.40
N ILE A 92 3.27 -9.42 -10.58
CA ILE A 92 2.88 -10.82 -10.27
C ILE A 92 1.60 -10.80 -9.44
N TYR A 93 1.58 -10.07 -8.33
CA TYR A 93 0.40 -10.01 -7.46
C TYR A 93 -0.80 -9.35 -8.14
N PRO A 94 -0.68 -8.21 -8.83
CA PRO A 94 -1.79 -7.66 -9.58
C PRO A 94 -2.40 -8.67 -10.58
N SER A 95 -1.57 -9.42 -11.30
CA SER A 95 -2.07 -10.43 -12.23
C SER A 95 -2.82 -11.56 -11.54
N ILE A 96 -2.34 -12.03 -10.38
CA ILE A 96 -3.03 -13.07 -9.58
C ILE A 96 -4.34 -12.51 -9.01
N ILE A 97 -4.37 -11.24 -8.57
CA ILE A 97 -5.59 -10.59 -8.08
C ILE A 97 -6.64 -10.53 -9.19
N PHE A 98 -6.26 -10.12 -10.41
CA PHE A 98 -7.18 -10.10 -11.55
C PHE A 98 -7.71 -11.49 -11.89
N LEU A 99 -6.83 -12.51 -11.86
CA LEU A 99 -7.25 -13.90 -12.05
C LEU A 99 -8.29 -14.31 -10.99
N GLY A 100 -8.03 -14.01 -9.72
CA GLY A 100 -8.93 -14.32 -8.62
C GLY A 100 -10.28 -13.60 -8.74
N ILE A 101 -10.26 -12.31 -9.01
CA ILE A 101 -11.48 -11.51 -9.21
C ILE A 101 -12.27 -12.06 -10.41
N GLY A 102 -11.59 -12.33 -11.54
CA GLY A 102 -12.26 -12.89 -12.72
C GLY A 102 -12.90 -14.25 -12.47
N ALA A 103 -12.23 -15.12 -11.69
CA ALA A 103 -12.77 -16.42 -11.33
C ALA A 103 -13.96 -16.35 -10.36
N MET A 104 -14.04 -15.31 -9.52
CA MET A 104 -15.12 -15.11 -8.55
C MET A 104 -16.28 -14.27 -9.08
N THR A 105 -16.14 -13.67 -10.28
CA THR A 105 -17.15 -12.80 -10.85
C THR A 105 -18.43 -13.59 -11.22
N ASP A 106 -19.56 -13.19 -10.63
CA ASP A 106 -20.87 -13.70 -11.01
C ASP A 106 -21.49 -12.83 -12.11
N PHE A 107 -21.59 -13.38 -13.32
CA PHE A 107 -22.21 -12.72 -14.47
C PHE A 107 -23.75 -12.85 -14.51
N GLY A 108 -24.35 -13.60 -13.58
CA GLY A 108 -25.79 -13.81 -13.52
C GLY A 108 -26.60 -12.52 -13.51
N PRO A 109 -26.29 -11.53 -12.63
CA PRO A 109 -26.99 -10.25 -12.59
C PRO A 109 -26.89 -9.45 -13.89
N LEU A 110 -25.75 -9.51 -14.59
CA LEU A 110 -25.54 -8.83 -15.86
C LEU A 110 -26.38 -9.46 -16.98
N ILE A 111 -26.46 -10.79 -17.02
CA ILE A 111 -27.26 -11.52 -17.99
C ILE A 111 -28.75 -11.27 -17.74
N ALA A 112 -29.17 -11.26 -16.45
CA ALA A 112 -30.56 -11.04 -16.08
C ALA A 112 -31.04 -9.60 -16.39
N ARG A 113 -30.12 -8.61 -16.31
CA ARG A 113 -30.44 -7.19 -16.56
C ARG A 113 -29.35 -6.54 -17.41
N PRO A 114 -29.42 -6.69 -18.77
CA PRO A 114 -28.40 -6.13 -19.66
C PRO A 114 -28.22 -4.61 -19.57
N SER A 115 -29.23 -3.88 -19.08
CA SER A 115 -29.13 -2.43 -18.82
C SER A 115 -28.06 -2.08 -17.78
N SER A 116 -27.62 -3.02 -16.95
CA SER A 116 -26.52 -2.82 -16.01
C SER A 116 -25.16 -2.57 -16.71
N LEU A 117 -25.03 -2.89 -18.00
CA LEU A 117 -23.89 -2.45 -18.82
C LEU A 117 -23.71 -0.93 -18.85
N LEU A 118 -24.77 -0.16 -18.68
CA LEU A 118 -24.70 1.30 -18.58
C LEU A 118 -23.90 1.78 -17.36
N LEU A 119 -23.82 0.96 -16.29
CA LEU A 119 -22.97 1.26 -15.14
C LEU A 119 -21.49 1.25 -15.53
N GLY A 120 -21.09 0.34 -16.43
CA GLY A 120 -19.74 0.34 -16.99
C GLY A 120 -19.45 1.60 -17.80
N ALA A 121 -20.42 2.09 -18.57
CA ALA A 121 -20.28 3.36 -19.29
C ALA A 121 -20.13 4.54 -18.31
N ALA A 122 -20.87 4.56 -17.21
CA ALA A 122 -20.73 5.57 -16.16
C ALA A 122 -19.34 5.53 -15.48
N ALA A 123 -18.82 4.33 -15.21
CA ALA A 123 -17.46 4.16 -14.70
C ALA A 123 -16.40 4.72 -15.66
N GLN A 124 -16.55 4.49 -16.98
CA GLN A 124 -15.66 5.08 -17.98
C GLN A 124 -15.71 6.61 -17.98
N LEU A 125 -16.88 7.20 -17.86
CA LEU A 125 -17.02 8.66 -17.70
C LEU A 125 -16.30 9.16 -16.44
N GLY A 126 -16.36 8.39 -15.33
CA GLY A 126 -15.61 8.67 -14.10
C GLY A 126 -14.10 8.70 -14.34
N ILE A 127 -13.56 7.71 -15.06
CA ILE A 127 -12.13 7.64 -15.40
C ILE A 127 -11.71 8.86 -16.25
N PHE A 128 -12.44 9.16 -17.31
CA PHE A 128 -12.10 10.28 -18.18
C PHE A 128 -12.21 11.63 -17.49
N SER A 129 -13.23 11.83 -16.67
CA SER A 129 -13.37 13.08 -15.91
C SER A 129 -12.28 13.24 -14.87
N ALA A 130 -11.91 12.17 -14.15
CA ALA A 130 -10.80 12.19 -13.21
C ALA A 130 -9.45 12.46 -13.91
N PHE A 131 -9.24 11.89 -15.10
CA PHE A 131 -8.05 12.17 -15.91
C PHE A 131 -7.94 13.65 -16.30
N LEU A 132 -9.00 14.21 -16.85
CA LEU A 132 -9.03 15.62 -17.24
C LEU A 132 -8.84 16.54 -16.05
N LEU A 133 -9.48 16.22 -14.91
CA LEU A 133 -9.34 17.01 -13.69
C LEU A 133 -7.90 16.96 -13.17
N ALA A 134 -7.26 15.79 -13.16
CA ALA A 134 -5.86 15.67 -12.76
C ALA A 134 -4.92 16.48 -13.66
N LEU A 135 -5.15 16.49 -14.98
CA LEU A 135 -4.39 17.33 -15.89
C LEU A 135 -4.59 18.83 -15.62
N VAL A 136 -5.82 19.27 -15.36
CA VAL A 136 -6.12 20.67 -15.02
C VAL A 136 -5.45 21.07 -13.71
N LEU A 137 -5.34 20.16 -12.75
CA LEU A 137 -4.61 20.37 -11.49
C LEU A 137 -3.08 20.38 -11.66
N GLY A 138 -2.57 20.13 -12.87
CA GLY A 138 -1.15 20.22 -13.19
C GLY A 138 -0.35 18.93 -12.97
N PHE A 139 -0.98 17.78 -12.77
CA PHE A 139 -0.28 16.50 -12.68
C PHE A 139 0.30 16.09 -14.04
N PRO A 140 1.52 15.51 -14.09
CA PRO A 140 2.07 14.91 -15.30
C PRO A 140 1.14 13.84 -15.88
N GLY A 141 1.10 13.69 -17.22
CA GLY A 141 0.18 12.79 -17.90
C GLY A 141 0.19 11.34 -17.38
N ALA A 142 1.37 10.81 -17.05
CA ALA A 142 1.50 9.46 -16.49
C ALA A 142 0.84 9.35 -15.09
N VAL A 143 1.05 10.36 -14.25
CA VAL A 143 0.44 10.44 -12.91
C VAL A 143 -1.07 10.66 -13.03
N ALA A 144 -1.50 11.56 -13.91
CA ALA A 144 -2.91 11.80 -14.18
C ALA A 144 -3.63 10.53 -14.67
N ALA A 145 -2.99 9.73 -15.53
CA ALA A 145 -3.52 8.44 -15.96
C ALA A 145 -3.66 7.44 -14.82
N ALA A 146 -2.69 7.39 -13.92
CA ALA A 146 -2.76 6.52 -12.73
C ALA A 146 -3.88 6.96 -11.76
N ILE A 147 -4.04 8.27 -11.53
CA ILE A 147 -5.11 8.85 -10.71
C ILE A 147 -6.49 8.57 -11.34
N ALA A 148 -6.59 8.64 -12.67
CA ALA A 148 -7.84 8.49 -13.39
C ALA A 148 -8.54 7.16 -13.10
N ILE A 149 -7.79 6.07 -12.92
CA ILE A 149 -8.36 4.73 -12.69
C ILE A 149 -9.18 4.68 -11.39
N ILE A 150 -8.88 5.52 -10.40
CA ILE A 150 -9.68 5.65 -9.18
C ILE A 150 -11.13 5.99 -9.52
N GLY A 151 -11.36 6.83 -10.54
CA GLY A 151 -12.70 7.21 -11.00
C GLY A 151 -13.53 6.05 -11.56
N GLY A 152 -12.89 4.92 -11.87
CA GLY A 152 -13.57 3.68 -12.30
C GLY A 152 -13.98 2.76 -11.14
N ALA A 153 -13.63 3.11 -9.90
CA ALA A 153 -13.86 2.30 -8.70
C ALA A 153 -13.27 0.87 -8.81
N ASP A 154 -12.07 0.76 -9.39
CA ASP A 154 -11.34 -0.49 -9.59
C ASP A 154 -9.99 -0.41 -8.87
N GLY A 155 -9.98 -0.83 -7.61
CA GLY A 155 -8.80 -0.80 -6.74
C GLY A 155 -7.62 -1.59 -7.30
N PRO A 156 -7.77 -2.87 -7.69
CA PRO A 156 -6.68 -3.68 -8.25
C PRO A 156 -6.05 -3.06 -9.49
N THR A 157 -6.85 -2.54 -10.43
CA THR A 157 -6.35 -1.85 -11.62
C THR A 157 -5.63 -0.56 -11.25
N SER A 158 -6.12 0.19 -10.27
CA SER A 158 -5.46 1.41 -9.78
C SER A 158 -4.04 1.11 -9.28
N ILE A 159 -3.86 0.04 -8.51
CA ILE A 159 -2.54 -0.40 -8.03
C ILE A 159 -1.64 -0.82 -9.19
N LEU A 160 -2.16 -1.62 -10.14
CA LEU A 160 -1.39 -2.06 -11.30
C LEU A 160 -0.90 -0.87 -12.12
N VAL A 161 -1.79 0.04 -12.47
CA VAL A 161 -1.47 1.20 -13.31
C VAL A 161 -0.52 2.14 -12.56
N ALA A 162 -0.78 2.43 -11.29
CA ALA A 162 0.09 3.28 -10.48
C ALA A 162 1.50 2.69 -10.32
N SER A 163 1.63 1.38 -10.10
CA SER A 163 2.94 0.74 -10.00
C SER A 163 3.77 0.83 -11.30
N ARG A 164 3.12 0.97 -12.44
CA ARG A 164 3.77 1.08 -13.75
C ARG A 164 4.01 2.52 -14.20
N LEU A 165 3.04 3.40 -14.02
CA LEU A 165 3.08 4.76 -14.55
C LEU A 165 3.51 5.82 -13.54
N ALA A 166 3.29 5.58 -12.24
CA ALA A 166 3.50 6.55 -11.18
C ALA A 166 3.90 5.88 -9.86
N PRO A 167 5.01 5.13 -9.81
CA PRO A 167 5.40 4.34 -8.62
C PRO A 167 5.56 5.20 -7.36
N ASP A 168 6.02 6.44 -7.50
CA ASP A 168 6.20 7.37 -6.37
C ASP A 168 4.86 7.79 -5.74
N TYR A 169 3.77 7.73 -6.51
CA TYR A 169 2.41 8.05 -6.07
C TYR A 169 1.60 6.80 -5.69
N LEU A 170 2.17 5.60 -5.85
CA LEU A 170 1.49 4.33 -5.58
C LEU A 170 0.83 4.27 -4.19
N PRO A 171 1.49 4.67 -3.08
CA PRO A 171 0.87 4.61 -1.77
C PRO A 171 -0.37 5.50 -1.66
N ALA A 172 -0.29 6.73 -2.17
CA ALA A 172 -1.40 7.68 -2.12
C ALA A 172 -2.58 7.22 -2.99
N ILE A 173 -2.30 6.72 -4.20
CA ILE A 173 -3.30 6.20 -5.12
C ILE A 173 -3.96 4.94 -4.54
N ALA A 174 -3.19 4.03 -3.94
CA ALA A 174 -3.72 2.83 -3.31
C ALA A 174 -4.69 3.17 -2.17
N ILE A 175 -4.32 4.09 -1.28
CA ILE A 175 -5.20 4.53 -0.19
C ILE A 175 -6.49 5.14 -0.76
N ALA A 176 -6.37 6.05 -1.75
CA ALA A 176 -7.52 6.71 -2.34
C ALA A 176 -8.44 5.74 -3.12
N ALA A 177 -7.90 4.69 -3.73
CA ALA A 177 -8.67 3.70 -4.49
C ALA A 177 -9.49 2.76 -3.59
N TYR A 178 -9.11 2.65 -2.31
CA TYR A 178 -9.77 1.77 -1.34
C TYR A 178 -10.49 2.51 -0.21
N SER A 179 -10.48 3.83 -0.20
CA SER A 179 -11.23 4.64 0.76
C SER A 179 -12.64 4.93 0.25
#